data_aa42f80b39b95d8060ec531d18eb01f0
#
_entry.id   aa42f80b39b95d8060ec531d18eb01f0
#
_cell.length_a   1.000
_cell.length_b   1.000
_cell.length_c   1.000
_cell.angle_alpha   90.00
_cell.angle_beta   90.00
_cell.angle_gamma   90.00
#
_symmetry.space_group_name_H-M   'P 1'
#
loop_
_entity.id
_entity.type
_entity.pdbx_description
1 polymer ?
#
loop_
_entity_poly.entity_id
_entity_poly.type
_entity_poly.pdbx_seq_one_letter_code
_entity_poly.pdbx_strand_id
1 'polypeptide(L)'
;MIRPAWFAPAFAWVILCAASISLAADPTPPPHSKYWREPGLVHITVVPAPPGIVREVDVPVAMRDGIKLYVNVYRPEGEGRYPVVLSATRYGKDRFGPGAYQAWAKASGYDIGRMTISEYTPFEAPDPAFWVPHGYGVVHADVRGAFRSEGNIGPNTETDTLDYYDLIEWAARKSWSDGNVGLNGVSYLAFNQWPIAALKPPHLKAIIPWEGVTDHYRDNAFHGGIPETRFRINAYTIGLENTRNKNYGIAESYPEMLELHPLFDEYWQRKAARLDQITVPALVCATWSAQGNHSRGSFEGFKHITSQDKWLYNHGRVEWPTYYDAESTALQRKFFDHFLKAKDNGMRDVPRVRVEIRKTRDEYDVRYADAWPLPDTKHVPLYLDASAGKLRTKPVKRASTVSYESDTGGKATFDYTFPHDTRLVGNMKLKLWVSADETDDMDLFVGIRKLDKEGEEVHFVGFGGNPNDVVSRGWLRVSAREQDEQRSTPWQPYLKHHNVLKIKPEEVVPVEVEILPSGTLFERGSTLRLVIQGTDLIDDRVLRHDNSVNRGTHTIRTGGEYDAHVLMPAIDDRRDQ
;
A
#
# COMPACT_ATOMS: atom_id res chain seq x y z
N MET A 1 0.50 -26.62 48.38
CA MET A 1 0.83 -27.67 47.40
C MET A 1 -0.29 -27.64 46.34
N ILE A 2 -0.09 -26.88 45.26
CA ILE A 2 -1.01 -26.83 44.12
C ILE A 2 -0.13 -27.10 42.89
N ARG A 3 -0.45 -28.18 42.19
CA ARG A 3 0.28 -28.61 40.99
C ARG A 3 -0.10 -27.73 39.79
N PRO A 4 0.83 -27.35 38.89
CA PRO A 4 0.49 -26.66 37.64
C PRO A 4 0.03 -27.66 36.57
N ALA A 5 -1.02 -27.29 35.87
CA ALA A 5 -1.56 -28.00 34.70
C ALA A 5 -0.68 -27.75 33.48
N TRP A 6 -0.46 -28.80 32.71
CA TRP A 6 0.27 -28.83 31.46
C TRP A 6 -0.54 -28.19 30.34
N PHE A 7 0.07 -27.27 29.61
CA PHE A 7 -0.47 -26.76 28.33
C PHE A 7 0.12 -27.57 27.19
N ALA A 8 -0.75 -28.24 26.44
CA ALA A 8 -0.45 -28.86 25.16
C ALA A 8 -0.55 -27.80 24.02
N PRO A 9 0.19 -27.94 22.90
CA PRO A 9 0.22 -26.92 21.85
C PRO A 9 -1.06 -26.98 21.01
N ALA A 10 -1.83 -25.88 21.01
CA ALA A 10 -3.01 -25.73 20.17
C ALA A 10 -2.63 -25.27 18.76
N PHE A 11 -2.53 -26.21 17.86
CA PHE A 11 -2.57 -26.03 16.40
C PHE A 11 -4.03 -26.28 15.97
N ALA A 12 -4.91 -25.32 16.16
CA ALA A 12 -6.25 -25.29 15.53
C ALA A 12 -7.18 -24.33 16.28
N TRP A 13 -7.17 -23.05 15.97
CA TRP A 13 -8.29 -22.19 16.32
C TRP A 13 -8.42 -21.05 15.27
N VAL A 14 -8.93 -21.41 14.11
CA VAL A 14 -9.77 -20.53 13.31
C VAL A 14 -10.88 -21.43 12.74
N ILE A 15 -11.80 -21.90 13.57
CA ILE A 15 -13.14 -22.35 13.21
C ILE A 15 -13.87 -22.68 14.54
N LEU A 16 -15.07 -22.18 14.63
CA LEU A 16 -16.18 -22.45 15.55
C LEU A 16 -16.29 -21.53 16.78
N CYS A 17 -17.04 -20.45 16.56
CA CYS A 17 -18.17 -20.16 17.46
C CYS A 17 -19.44 -20.24 16.60
N ALA A 18 -20.04 -21.40 16.53
CA ALA A 18 -21.41 -21.58 16.07
C ALA A 18 -22.33 -21.44 17.28
N ALA A 19 -22.84 -20.23 17.47
CA ALA A 19 -24.04 -20.03 18.28
C ALA A 19 -25.24 -20.22 17.36
N SER A 20 -26.09 -21.16 17.72
CA SER A 20 -27.35 -21.46 17.03
C SER A 20 -28.30 -20.26 17.13
N ILE A 21 -28.43 -19.49 16.05
CA ILE A 21 -29.45 -18.47 15.87
C ILE A 21 -30.44 -19.02 14.82
N SER A 22 -31.70 -19.03 15.18
CA SER A 22 -32.87 -19.38 14.37
C SER A 22 -32.79 -18.69 13.00
N LEU A 23 -32.77 -19.49 11.92
CA LEU A 23 -32.79 -19.05 10.52
C LEU A 23 -34.18 -18.45 10.20
N ALA A 24 -34.30 -17.13 10.29
CA ALA A 24 -35.12 -16.43 9.32
C ALA A 24 -34.37 -16.51 7.98
N ALA A 25 -35.05 -16.94 6.91
CA ALA A 25 -34.43 -17.03 5.59
C ALA A 25 -33.83 -15.65 5.23
N ASP A 26 -32.50 -15.57 5.12
CA ASP A 26 -31.83 -14.37 4.65
C ASP A 26 -32.43 -14.00 3.29
N PRO A 27 -32.74 -12.72 3.05
CA PRO A 27 -33.08 -12.26 1.72
C PRO A 27 -31.95 -12.66 0.78
N THR A 28 -32.26 -13.32 -0.31
CA THR A 28 -31.29 -13.64 -1.38
C THR A 28 -30.48 -12.38 -1.65
N PRO A 29 -29.15 -12.43 -1.51
CA PRO A 29 -28.31 -11.28 -1.79
C PRO A 29 -28.63 -10.77 -3.20
N PRO A 30 -28.63 -9.46 -3.44
CA PRO A 30 -28.88 -8.93 -4.77
C PRO A 30 -27.90 -9.59 -5.76
N PRO A 31 -28.36 -9.85 -7.00
CA PRO A 31 -27.49 -10.47 -7.99
C PRO A 31 -26.21 -9.65 -8.10
N HIS A 32 -25.06 -10.31 -8.00
CA HIS A 32 -23.76 -9.65 -8.15
C HIS A 32 -23.67 -9.02 -9.55
N SER A 33 -23.00 -7.85 -9.63
CA SER A 33 -22.64 -7.22 -10.89
C SER A 33 -21.93 -8.23 -11.82
N LYS A 34 -22.09 -8.09 -13.15
CA LYS A 34 -21.37 -8.90 -14.14
C LYS A 34 -19.83 -8.81 -14.00
N TYR A 35 -19.35 -7.80 -13.31
CA TYR A 35 -17.92 -7.60 -12.99
C TYR A 35 -17.48 -8.23 -11.67
N TRP A 36 -18.43 -8.75 -10.88
CA TRP A 36 -18.12 -9.48 -9.66
C TRP A 36 -17.32 -10.74 -9.96
N ARG A 37 -16.30 -11.01 -9.15
CA ARG A 37 -15.49 -12.23 -9.23
C ARG A 37 -15.48 -12.93 -7.89
N GLU A 38 -15.74 -14.23 -7.92
CA GLU A 38 -15.44 -15.07 -6.76
C GLU A 38 -13.91 -15.17 -6.61
N PRO A 39 -13.42 -15.24 -5.36
CA PRO A 39 -12.01 -15.50 -5.12
C PRO A 39 -11.56 -16.79 -5.81
N GLY A 40 -10.51 -16.71 -6.59
CA GLY A 40 -10.01 -17.82 -7.38
C GLY A 40 -8.94 -18.66 -6.64
N LEU A 41 -8.40 -19.64 -7.35
CA LEU A 41 -7.28 -20.46 -6.85
C LEU A 41 -5.94 -19.84 -7.24
N VAL A 42 -5.00 -19.84 -6.30
CA VAL A 42 -3.61 -19.43 -6.52
C VAL A 42 -2.90 -20.41 -7.45
N HIS A 43 -2.31 -19.92 -8.52
CA HIS A 43 -1.52 -20.69 -9.45
C HIS A 43 -0.05 -20.25 -9.47
N ILE A 44 0.78 -20.93 -8.68
CA ILE A 44 2.21 -20.64 -8.62
C ILE A 44 2.98 -21.80 -9.27
N THR A 45 3.72 -21.48 -10.32
CA THR A 45 4.65 -22.42 -10.96
C THR A 45 6.02 -22.21 -10.34
N VAL A 46 6.59 -23.26 -9.77
CA VAL A 46 7.96 -23.26 -9.26
C VAL A 46 8.85 -23.95 -10.29
N VAL A 47 9.89 -23.25 -10.73
CA VAL A 47 10.87 -23.79 -11.66
C VAL A 47 12.18 -24.10 -10.94
N PRO A 48 12.92 -25.14 -11.37
CA PRO A 48 14.26 -25.42 -10.85
C PRO A 48 15.19 -24.23 -11.09
N ALA A 49 16.11 -24.00 -10.16
CA ALA A 49 17.15 -23.01 -10.38
C ALA A 49 18.12 -23.50 -11.47
N PRO A 50 18.59 -22.60 -12.36
CA PRO A 50 19.56 -22.97 -13.40
C PRO A 50 20.90 -23.36 -12.76
N PRO A 51 21.71 -24.18 -13.45
CA PRO A 51 23.07 -24.52 -13.01
C PRO A 51 23.98 -23.26 -12.97
N GLY A 52 25.11 -23.35 -12.27
CA GLY A 52 26.07 -22.25 -12.18
C GLY A 52 25.77 -21.23 -11.08
N ILE A 53 24.88 -21.56 -10.15
CA ILE A 53 24.58 -20.76 -8.95
C ILE A 53 25.25 -21.40 -7.73
N VAL A 54 26.24 -20.71 -7.16
CA VAL A 54 26.77 -21.03 -5.83
C VAL A 54 25.80 -20.49 -4.78
N ARG A 55 25.43 -21.34 -3.85
CA ARG A 55 24.56 -21.00 -2.72
C ARG A 55 25.30 -21.20 -1.41
N GLU A 56 25.42 -20.13 -0.61
CA GLU A 56 25.93 -20.17 0.76
C GLU A 56 24.77 -19.83 1.71
N VAL A 57 24.47 -20.72 2.63
CA VAL A 57 23.31 -20.59 3.52
C VAL A 57 23.76 -20.28 4.94
N ASP A 58 22.91 -19.56 5.67
CA ASP A 58 23.11 -19.26 7.10
C ASP A 58 24.47 -18.59 7.40
N VAL A 59 24.92 -17.72 6.51
CA VAL A 59 26.17 -16.97 6.72
C VAL A 59 25.93 -15.94 7.82
N PRO A 60 26.68 -15.99 8.96
CA PRO A 60 26.51 -15.03 10.03
C PRO A 60 27.17 -13.69 9.67
N VAL A 61 26.43 -12.61 9.94
CA VAL A 61 26.90 -11.23 9.76
C VAL A 61 26.78 -10.50 11.09
N ALA A 62 27.90 -10.07 11.65
CA ALA A 62 27.91 -9.30 12.89
C ALA A 62 27.49 -7.85 12.60
N MET A 63 26.49 -7.38 13.34
CA MET A 63 26.06 -6.00 13.36
C MET A 63 26.97 -5.16 14.27
N ARG A 64 26.87 -3.85 14.20
CA ARG A 64 27.68 -2.90 14.99
C ARG A 64 27.60 -3.08 16.50
N ASP A 65 26.51 -3.66 16.99
CA ASP A 65 26.26 -3.96 18.42
C ASP A 65 26.62 -5.41 18.81
N GLY A 66 27.20 -6.17 17.88
CA GLY A 66 27.63 -7.55 18.10
C GLY A 66 26.58 -8.64 17.89
N ILE A 67 25.31 -8.27 17.68
CA ILE A 67 24.23 -9.20 17.30
C ILE A 67 24.54 -9.76 15.91
N LYS A 68 24.22 -11.04 15.68
CA LYS A 68 24.42 -11.70 14.40
C LYS A 68 23.11 -11.85 13.64
N LEU A 69 23.05 -11.30 12.44
CA LEU A 69 22.03 -11.64 11.47
C LEU A 69 22.52 -12.76 10.55
N TYR A 70 21.59 -13.55 10.04
CA TYR A 70 21.90 -14.65 9.15
C TYR A 70 21.40 -14.36 7.74
N VAL A 71 22.27 -14.58 6.76
CA VAL A 71 21.99 -14.32 5.34
C VAL A 71 22.21 -15.56 4.49
N ASN A 72 21.51 -15.64 3.35
CA ASN A 72 21.82 -16.51 2.26
C ASN A 72 22.45 -15.70 1.13
N VAL A 73 23.52 -16.24 0.54
CA VAL A 73 24.23 -15.64 -0.60
C VAL A 73 24.07 -16.55 -1.81
N TYR A 74 23.69 -15.96 -2.93
CA TYR A 74 23.62 -16.63 -4.23
C TYR A 74 24.49 -15.84 -5.19
N ARG A 75 25.40 -16.48 -5.89
CA ARG A 75 26.30 -15.81 -6.82
C ARG A 75 26.67 -16.72 -8.00
N PRO A 76 27.14 -16.15 -9.13
CA PRO A 76 27.68 -16.97 -10.20
C PRO A 76 28.84 -17.86 -9.71
N GLU A 77 28.93 -19.07 -10.29
CA GLU A 77 30.05 -19.96 -10.10
C GLU A 77 31.32 -19.40 -10.75
N GLY A 78 32.48 -19.74 -10.20
CA GLY A 78 33.78 -19.28 -10.69
C GLY A 78 34.28 -18.00 -10.03
N GLU A 79 35.39 -17.50 -10.56
CA GLU A 79 36.04 -16.27 -10.09
C GLU A 79 35.44 -15.04 -10.78
N GLY A 80 34.99 -14.07 -9.98
CA GLY A 80 34.41 -12.84 -10.49
C GLY A 80 33.96 -11.92 -9.35
N ARG A 81 33.75 -10.66 -9.69
CA ARG A 81 33.16 -9.67 -8.76
C ARG A 81 31.88 -9.14 -9.39
N TYR A 82 30.83 -9.12 -8.60
CA TYR A 82 29.47 -8.86 -9.07
C TYR A 82 28.81 -7.76 -8.22
N PRO A 83 28.00 -6.89 -8.81
CA PRO A 83 27.10 -6.05 -8.02
C PRO A 83 26.10 -6.91 -7.27
N VAL A 84 25.63 -6.40 -6.13
CA VAL A 84 24.79 -7.15 -5.22
C VAL A 84 23.36 -6.61 -5.24
N VAL A 85 22.37 -7.51 -5.40
CA VAL A 85 20.97 -7.25 -5.12
C VAL A 85 20.68 -7.77 -3.72
N LEU A 86 20.33 -6.87 -2.78
CA LEU A 86 20.15 -7.20 -1.39
C LEU A 86 18.73 -6.92 -0.93
N SER A 87 18.16 -7.85 -0.15
CA SER A 87 16.88 -7.68 0.54
C SER A 87 16.95 -8.23 1.96
N ALA A 88 16.24 -7.59 2.89
CA ALA A 88 16.07 -8.05 4.26
C ALA A 88 14.60 -8.31 4.55
N THR A 89 14.28 -9.51 5.05
CA THR A 89 12.92 -10.00 5.24
C THR A 89 12.68 -10.45 6.68
N ARG A 90 11.47 -10.23 7.17
CA ARG A 90 10.97 -10.84 8.41
C ARG A 90 10.20 -12.13 8.14
N TYR A 91 9.94 -12.45 6.88
CA TYR A 91 9.12 -13.61 6.50
C TYR A 91 9.91 -14.92 6.40
N GLY A 92 11.23 -14.84 6.43
CA GLY A 92 12.16 -15.96 6.37
C GLY A 92 12.86 -16.10 5.01
N LYS A 93 14.19 -15.89 5.02
CA LYS A 93 15.06 -16.06 3.85
C LYS A 93 15.07 -17.50 3.30
N ASP A 94 14.64 -18.49 4.11
CA ASP A 94 14.57 -19.90 3.77
C ASP A 94 13.14 -20.40 3.49
N ARG A 95 12.15 -19.50 3.47
CA ARG A 95 10.76 -19.83 3.13
C ARG A 95 10.54 -19.69 1.63
N PHE A 96 10.94 -20.71 0.90
CA PHE A 96 10.89 -20.75 -0.56
C PHE A 96 9.57 -21.25 -1.12
N GLY A 97 9.33 -20.88 -2.39
CA GLY A 97 8.25 -21.39 -3.19
C GLY A 97 6.87 -20.88 -2.78
N PRO A 98 5.81 -21.61 -3.15
CA PRO A 98 4.44 -21.10 -3.09
C PRO A 98 3.85 -21.02 -1.68
N GLY A 99 4.49 -21.62 -0.66
CA GLY A 99 3.88 -21.82 0.66
C GLY A 99 3.38 -20.55 1.33
N ALA A 100 4.15 -19.45 1.31
CA ALA A 100 3.73 -18.18 1.91
C ALA A 100 2.58 -17.52 1.13
N TYR A 101 2.62 -17.54 -0.19
CA TYR A 101 1.57 -17.02 -1.06
C TYR A 101 0.27 -17.81 -0.94
N GLN A 102 0.37 -19.16 -0.86
CA GLN A 102 -0.78 -20.03 -0.61
C GLN A 102 -1.38 -19.79 0.78
N ALA A 103 -0.53 -19.58 1.80
CA ALA A 103 -0.99 -19.25 3.14
C ALA A 103 -1.73 -17.90 3.17
N TRP A 104 -1.21 -16.91 2.46
CA TRP A 104 -1.89 -15.61 2.29
C TRP A 104 -3.24 -15.78 1.62
N ALA A 105 -3.29 -16.41 0.45
CA ALA A 105 -4.54 -16.62 -0.29
C ALA A 105 -5.58 -17.40 0.52
N LYS A 106 -5.15 -18.40 1.29
CA LYS A 106 -6.03 -19.14 2.21
C LYS A 106 -6.55 -18.25 3.35
N ALA A 107 -5.70 -17.40 3.92
CA ALA A 107 -6.07 -16.54 5.04
C ALA A 107 -6.98 -15.38 4.61
N SER A 108 -6.69 -14.76 3.46
CA SER A 108 -7.50 -13.67 2.90
C SER A 108 -8.74 -14.16 2.15
N GLY A 109 -8.67 -15.36 1.57
CA GLY A 109 -9.67 -15.88 0.63
C GLY A 109 -9.61 -15.17 -0.73
N TYR A 110 -8.50 -14.52 -1.09
CA TYR A 110 -8.35 -13.77 -2.32
C TYR A 110 -7.50 -14.51 -3.36
N ASP A 111 -7.80 -14.27 -4.63
CA ASP A 111 -7.01 -14.77 -5.76
C ASP A 111 -5.82 -13.82 -6.01
N ILE A 112 -4.63 -14.29 -5.75
CA ILE A 112 -3.40 -13.53 -6.02
C ILE A 112 -2.88 -13.71 -7.46
N GLY A 113 -3.61 -14.42 -8.32
CA GLY A 113 -3.27 -14.59 -9.72
C GLY A 113 -2.26 -15.70 -10.00
N ARG A 114 -1.61 -15.59 -11.17
CA ARG A 114 -0.63 -16.57 -11.67
C ARG A 114 0.74 -15.95 -11.66
N MET A 115 1.74 -16.70 -11.15
CA MET A 115 3.14 -16.31 -11.24
C MET A 115 4.06 -17.51 -11.38
N THR A 116 5.24 -17.27 -11.92
CA THR A 116 6.34 -18.25 -12.01
C THR A 116 7.52 -17.72 -11.21
N ILE A 117 8.01 -18.52 -10.28
CA ILE A 117 9.16 -18.23 -9.42
C ILE A 117 10.09 -19.43 -9.37
N SER A 118 11.34 -19.24 -8.97
CA SER A 118 12.25 -20.37 -8.77
C SER A 118 12.10 -20.99 -7.39
N GLU A 119 12.68 -22.18 -7.25
CA GLU A 119 12.80 -22.88 -5.96
C GLU A 119 13.64 -22.11 -4.92
N TYR A 120 14.39 -21.07 -5.32
CA TYR A 120 15.21 -20.23 -4.44
C TYR A 120 14.55 -18.90 -4.07
N THR A 121 13.32 -18.64 -4.51
CA THR A 121 12.63 -17.38 -4.29
C THR A 121 11.95 -17.35 -2.92
N PRO A 122 12.40 -16.54 -1.95
CA PRO A 122 11.66 -16.28 -0.72
C PRO A 122 10.45 -15.36 -0.99
N PHE A 123 9.54 -15.27 -0.03
CA PHE A 123 8.37 -14.41 -0.13
C PHE A 123 8.77 -12.95 -0.33
N GLU A 124 8.23 -12.29 -1.39
CA GLU A 124 8.43 -10.87 -1.71
C GLU A 124 9.88 -10.46 -2.08
N ALA A 125 10.78 -11.42 -2.26
CA ALA A 125 12.19 -11.16 -2.48
C ALA A 125 12.63 -11.35 -3.95
N PRO A 126 13.72 -10.70 -4.39
CA PRO A 126 14.30 -10.93 -5.72
C PRO A 126 14.64 -12.40 -5.95
N ASP A 127 14.26 -12.93 -7.12
CA ASP A 127 14.52 -14.33 -7.46
C ASP A 127 16.01 -14.55 -7.83
N PRO A 128 16.79 -15.34 -7.07
CA PRO A 128 18.19 -15.63 -7.41
C PRO A 128 18.37 -16.29 -8.77
N ALA A 129 17.42 -17.13 -9.20
CA ALA A 129 17.48 -17.80 -10.50
C ALA A 129 17.31 -16.81 -11.68
N PHE A 130 16.70 -15.66 -11.45
CA PHE A 130 16.68 -14.57 -12.42
C PHE A 130 17.97 -13.73 -12.36
N TRP A 131 18.38 -13.27 -11.16
CA TRP A 131 19.44 -12.29 -11.04
C TRP A 131 20.85 -12.85 -11.25
N VAL A 132 21.14 -14.06 -10.73
CA VAL A 132 22.49 -14.64 -10.79
C VAL A 132 22.96 -14.91 -12.22
N PRO A 133 22.18 -15.51 -13.13
CA PRO A 133 22.58 -15.67 -14.52
C PRO A 133 22.80 -14.35 -15.27
N HIS A 134 22.22 -13.27 -14.77
CA HIS A 134 22.47 -11.93 -15.29
C HIS A 134 23.70 -11.24 -14.70
N GLY A 135 24.52 -11.97 -13.92
CA GLY A 135 25.80 -11.48 -13.37
C GLY A 135 25.62 -10.58 -12.15
N TYR A 136 24.76 -10.99 -11.23
CA TYR A 136 24.58 -10.37 -9.91
C TYR A 136 24.86 -11.38 -8.80
N GLY A 137 25.40 -10.90 -7.68
CA GLY A 137 25.21 -11.58 -6.40
C GLY A 137 23.83 -11.21 -5.82
N VAL A 138 23.18 -12.17 -5.18
CA VAL A 138 21.92 -11.93 -4.47
C VAL A 138 22.10 -12.27 -3.00
N VAL A 139 21.65 -11.39 -2.10
CA VAL A 139 21.72 -11.59 -0.65
C VAL A 139 20.32 -11.44 -0.06
N HIS A 140 19.85 -12.49 0.60
CA HIS A 140 18.63 -12.47 1.40
C HIS A 140 18.98 -12.59 2.87
N ALA A 141 18.56 -11.61 3.68
CA ALA A 141 18.81 -11.57 5.11
C ALA A 141 17.52 -11.79 5.90
N ASP A 142 17.58 -12.59 6.97
CA ASP A 142 16.57 -12.51 8.03
C ASP A 142 16.88 -11.29 8.89
N VAL A 143 15.88 -10.41 9.08
CA VAL A 143 16.03 -9.23 9.95
C VAL A 143 16.27 -9.61 11.41
N ARG A 144 16.69 -8.66 12.23
CA ARG A 144 16.91 -8.82 13.68
C ARG A 144 15.77 -9.57 14.34
N GLY A 145 16.11 -10.59 15.10
CA GLY A 145 15.18 -11.41 15.87
C GLY A 145 14.27 -12.33 15.02
N ALA A 146 14.42 -12.36 13.70
CA ALA A 146 13.67 -13.28 12.85
C ALA A 146 14.43 -14.61 12.66
N PHE A 147 13.72 -15.74 12.83
CA PHE A 147 14.23 -17.11 12.63
C PHE A 147 15.54 -17.40 13.35
N ARG A 148 16.67 -17.41 12.63
CA ARG A 148 18.00 -17.64 13.21
C ARG A 148 18.70 -16.36 13.62
N SER A 149 18.30 -15.20 13.11
CA SER A 149 18.88 -13.91 13.44
C SER A 149 18.65 -13.59 14.92
N GLU A 150 19.70 -13.10 15.55
CA GLU A 150 19.71 -12.76 16.99
C GLU A 150 19.01 -11.43 17.26
N GLY A 151 18.70 -11.17 18.53
CA GLY A 151 18.09 -9.93 19.01
C GLY A 151 16.56 -9.95 18.99
N ASN A 152 15.95 -8.88 19.51
CA ASN A 152 14.50 -8.74 19.58
C ASN A 152 13.95 -8.29 18.23
N ILE A 153 12.90 -8.98 17.76
CA ILE A 153 12.21 -8.59 16.51
C ILE A 153 11.27 -7.41 16.77
N GLY A 154 11.18 -6.48 15.83
CA GLY A 154 10.33 -5.29 15.97
C GLY A 154 9.49 -4.95 14.74
N PRO A 155 8.48 -4.04 14.91
CA PRO A 155 7.69 -3.51 13.81
C PRO A 155 8.38 -2.28 13.18
N ASN A 156 9.42 -2.51 12.37
CA ASN A 156 10.21 -1.45 11.71
C ASN A 156 10.84 -0.45 12.70
N THR A 157 11.82 -0.92 13.46
CA THR A 157 12.56 -0.09 14.42
C THR A 157 13.71 0.67 13.76
N GLU A 158 14.23 1.70 14.43
CA GLU A 158 15.46 2.38 13.99
C GLU A 158 16.65 1.42 13.93
N THR A 159 16.70 0.44 14.84
CA THR A 159 17.74 -0.59 14.87
C THR A 159 17.71 -1.44 13.60
N ASP A 160 16.52 -1.80 13.08
CA ASP A 160 16.39 -2.53 11.81
C ASP A 160 17.01 -1.74 10.65
N THR A 161 16.88 -0.42 10.66
CA THR A 161 17.49 0.45 9.65
C THR A 161 19.02 0.45 9.76
N LEU A 162 19.58 0.49 10.97
CA LEU A 162 21.03 0.44 11.19
C LEU A 162 21.61 -0.94 10.83
N ASP A 163 20.90 -2.01 11.11
CA ASP A 163 21.27 -3.36 10.70
C ASP A 163 21.33 -3.48 9.18
N TYR A 164 20.36 -2.89 8.48
CA TYR A 164 20.36 -2.91 7.02
C TYR A 164 21.54 -2.12 6.43
N TYR A 165 21.93 -1.02 7.08
CA TYR A 165 23.17 -0.30 6.74
C TYR A 165 24.39 -1.23 6.84
N ASP A 166 24.51 -1.95 7.96
CA ASP A 166 25.63 -2.86 8.18
C ASP A 166 25.64 -4.02 7.18
N LEU A 167 24.48 -4.54 6.79
CA LEU A 167 24.35 -5.57 5.75
C LEU A 167 24.83 -5.06 4.38
N ILE A 168 24.50 -3.83 3.99
CA ILE A 168 24.96 -3.22 2.73
C ILE A 168 26.50 -3.13 2.72
N GLU A 169 27.07 -2.60 3.79
CA GLU A 169 28.51 -2.43 3.91
C GLU A 169 29.25 -3.77 4.01
N TRP A 170 28.65 -4.77 4.65
CA TRP A 170 29.18 -6.12 4.70
C TRP A 170 29.18 -6.77 3.30
N ALA A 171 28.10 -6.69 2.56
CA ALA A 171 27.97 -7.28 1.23
C ALA A 171 28.96 -6.65 0.24
N ALA A 172 29.12 -5.34 0.30
CA ALA A 172 30.05 -4.59 -0.55
C ALA A 172 31.52 -4.99 -0.36
N ARG A 173 31.91 -5.43 0.86
CA ARG A 173 33.31 -5.81 1.18
C ARG A 173 33.66 -7.26 0.89
N LYS A 174 32.71 -8.05 0.37
CA LYS A 174 32.99 -9.46 0.03
C LYS A 174 33.91 -9.56 -1.18
N SER A 175 34.80 -10.58 -1.20
CA SER A 175 35.76 -10.80 -2.29
C SER A 175 35.08 -10.97 -3.65
N TRP A 176 33.86 -11.52 -3.66
CA TRP A 176 33.04 -11.71 -4.85
C TRP A 176 32.15 -10.51 -5.21
N SER A 177 32.15 -9.45 -4.39
CA SER A 177 31.39 -8.21 -4.67
C SER A 177 32.27 -7.19 -5.38
N ASP A 178 31.70 -6.43 -6.31
CA ASP A 178 32.36 -5.29 -6.96
C ASP A 178 32.23 -3.98 -6.14
N GLY A 179 31.49 -4.03 -5.03
CA GLY A 179 31.24 -2.91 -4.13
C GLY A 179 29.95 -2.14 -4.43
N ASN A 180 29.20 -2.47 -5.48
CA ASN A 180 27.95 -1.80 -5.81
C ASN A 180 26.77 -2.62 -5.26
N VAL A 181 25.95 -2.00 -4.40
CA VAL A 181 24.77 -2.66 -3.81
C VAL A 181 23.51 -1.94 -4.24
N GLY A 182 22.54 -2.71 -4.72
CA GLY A 182 21.17 -2.26 -4.98
C GLY A 182 20.18 -2.96 -4.05
N LEU A 183 19.14 -2.25 -3.64
CA LEU A 183 18.05 -2.83 -2.84
C LEU A 183 16.85 -3.11 -3.71
N ASN A 184 16.19 -4.25 -3.49
CA ASN A 184 15.00 -4.65 -4.23
C ASN A 184 14.09 -5.52 -3.36
N GLY A 185 12.77 -5.43 -3.57
CA GLY A 185 11.77 -6.25 -2.91
C GLY A 185 10.44 -5.54 -2.77
N VAL A 186 9.43 -6.33 -2.42
CA VAL A 186 8.02 -5.92 -2.35
C VAL A 186 7.64 -5.62 -0.90
N SER A 187 6.68 -4.73 -0.67
CA SER A 187 5.99 -4.54 0.61
C SER A 187 6.96 -4.24 1.77
N TYR A 188 7.07 -5.14 2.76
CA TYR A 188 8.00 -4.97 3.88
C TYR A 188 9.45 -4.79 3.42
N LEU A 189 9.87 -5.48 2.37
CA LEU A 189 11.22 -5.37 1.80
C LEU A 189 11.41 -4.04 1.05
N ALA A 190 10.34 -3.37 0.66
CA ALA A 190 10.34 -2.02 0.11
C ALA A 190 10.36 -0.94 1.23
N PHE A 191 9.63 -1.15 2.32
CA PHE A 191 9.56 -0.20 3.44
C PHE A 191 10.94 0.15 3.98
N ASN A 192 11.78 -0.87 4.15
CA ASN A 192 13.12 -0.72 4.70
C ASN A 192 14.07 0.05 3.77
N GLN A 193 13.78 0.12 2.46
CA GLN A 193 14.65 0.80 1.51
C GLN A 193 14.65 2.32 1.71
N TRP A 194 13.51 2.91 2.10
CA TRP A 194 13.37 4.34 2.28
C TRP A 194 14.23 4.90 3.42
N PRO A 195 14.09 4.43 4.68
CA PRO A 195 14.88 4.96 5.79
C PRO A 195 16.38 4.68 5.62
N ILE A 196 16.76 3.53 5.04
CA ILE A 196 18.16 3.22 4.82
C ILE A 196 18.78 4.07 3.71
N ALA A 197 18.07 4.36 2.63
CA ALA A 197 18.55 5.25 1.57
C ALA A 197 18.77 6.68 2.08
N ALA A 198 17.96 7.13 3.04
CA ALA A 198 18.12 8.42 3.71
C ALA A 198 19.40 8.51 4.56
N LEU A 199 19.95 7.38 5.04
CA LEU A 199 21.22 7.31 5.76
C LEU A 199 22.45 7.34 4.82
N LYS A 200 22.24 7.22 3.50
CA LYS A 200 23.27 7.31 2.46
C LYS A 200 24.47 6.36 2.66
N PRO A 201 24.27 5.03 2.80
CA PRO A 201 25.40 4.10 2.87
C PRO A 201 26.30 4.28 1.64
N PRO A 202 27.63 4.34 1.80
CA PRO A 202 28.57 4.63 0.69
C PRO A 202 28.47 3.67 -0.49
N HIS A 203 28.13 2.41 -0.23
CA HIS A 203 28.04 1.38 -1.25
C HIS A 203 26.61 1.17 -1.80
N LEU A 204 25.60 1.86 -1.28
CA LEU A 204 24.26 1.87 -1.85
C LEU A 204 24.23 2.72 -3.12
N LYS A 205 23.93 2.09 -4.27
CA LYS A 205 23.96 2.75 -5.59
C LYS A 205 22.59 2.96 -6.21
N ALA A 206 21.60 2.15 -5.85
CA ALA A 206 20.24 2.27 -6.39
C ALA A 206 19.24 1.52 -5.52
N ILE A 207 17.96 1.92 -5.58
CA ILE A 207 16.85 1.25 -4.87
C ILE A 207 15.69 0.97 -5.81
N ILE A 208 15.00 -0.16 -5.58
CA ILE A 208 13.75 -0.54 -6.25
C ILE A 208 12.70 -0.85 -5.16
N PRO A 209 12.11 0.17 -4.53
CA PRO A 209 11.02 -0.03 -3.58
C PRO A 209 9.73 -0.36 -4.33
N TRP A 210 9.33 -1.63 -4.31
CA TRP A 210 8.13 -2.10 -4.97
C TRP A 210 6.95 -2.11 -3.99
N GLU A 211 6.03 -1.15 -4.14
CA GLU A 211 4.86 -1.00 -3.26
C GLU A 211 5.24 -0.82 -1.78
N GLY A 212 5.82 0.34 -1.45
CA GLY A 212 6.35 0.63 -0.12
C GLY A 212 5.56 1.70 0.64
N VAL A 213 5.66 1.62 1.97
CA VAL A 213 5.18 2.63 2.94
C VAL A 213 6.31 3.60 3.24
N THR A 214 6.01 4.89 3.32
CA THR A 214 6.98 5.95 3.66
C THR A 214 6.67 6.64 4.98
N ASP A 215 5.41 6.62 5.39
CA ASP A 215 4.91 7.18 6.65
C ASP A 215 3.97 6.15 7.29
N HIS A 216 4.48 5.42 8.29
CA HIS A 216 3.72 4.34 8.92
C HIS A 216 2.44 4.80 9.60
N TYR A 217 2.36 6.05 10.04
CA TYR A 217 1.14 6.60 10.62
C TYR A 217 0.06 6.75 9.56
N ARG A 218 0.33 7.54 8.49
CA ARG A 218 -0.67 7.93 7.49
C ARG A 218 -0.97 6.87 6.46
N ASP A 219 0.04 6.04 6.15
CA ASP A 219 -0.09 5.08 5.05
C ASP A 219 -0.80 3.80 5.48
N ASN A 220 -0.71 3.41 6.79
CA ASN A 220 -1.23 2.13 7.21
C ASN A 220 -1.66 1.95 8.68
N ALA A 221 -1.32 2.88 9.59
CA ALA A 221 -1.75 2.79 10.99
C ALA A 221 -3.06 3.56 11.24
N PHE A 222 -3.16 4.79 10.68
CA PHE A 222 -4.30 5.69 10.88
C PHE A 222 -4.69 6.35 9.56
N HIS A 223 -5.70 5.83 8.90
CA HIS A 223 -6.20 6.40 7.65
C HIS A 223 -7.06 7.64 7.95
N GLY A 224 -6.55 8.81 7.60
CA GLY A 224 -7.23 10.07 7.93
C GLY A 224 -7.51 10.26 9.43
N GLY A 225 -6.74 9.59 10.31
CA GLY A 225 -6.93 9.57 11.77
C GLY A 225 -7.80 8.42 12.28
N ILE A 226 -8.34 7.58 11.42
CA ILE A 226 -9.11 6.37 11.79
C ILE A 226 -8.12 5.19 11.90
N PRO A 227 -8.03 4.49 13.06
CA PRO A 227 -7.08 3.39 13.22
C PRO A 227 -7.44 2.17 12.35
N GLU A 228 -6.45 1.61 11.66
CA GLU A 228 -6.57 0.30 11.03
C GLU A 228 -6.46 -0.79 12.10
N THR A 229 -7.45 -1.68 12.15
CA THR A 229 -7.66 -2.57 13.31
C THR A 229 -7.37 -4.04 13.04
N ARG A 230 -6.95 -4.42 11.84
CA ARG A 230 -6.84 -5.84 11.49
C ARG A 230 -5.52 -6.23 10.85
N PHE A 231 -5.21 -5.71 9.67
CA PHE A 231 -4.04 -6.17 8.91
C PHE A 231 -2.74 -5.91 9.67
N ARG A 232 -2.53 -4.68 10.13
CA ARG A 232 -1.29 -4.30 10.80
C ARG A 232 -1.17 -4.91 12.18
N ILE A 233 -2.27 -4.95 12.92
CA ILE A 233 -2.29 -5.62 14.22
C ILE A 233 -1.91 -7.09 14.05
N ASN A 234 -2.53 -7.81 13.11
CA ASN A 234 -2.19 -9.22 12.85
C ASN A 234 -0.76 -9.41 12.36
N ALA A 235 -0.29 -8.55 11.43
CA ALA A 235 1.06 -8.63 10.89
C ALA A 235 2.14 -8.35 11.95
N TYR A 236 1.90 -7.43 12.88
CA TYR A 236 2.85 -7.04 13.93
C TYR A 236 2.65 -7.72 15.27
N THR A 237 1.62 -8.52 15.46
CA THR A 237 1.46 -9.38 16.64
C THR A 237 1.69 -10.84 16.26
N ILE A 238 0.73 -11.43 15.53
CA ILE A 238 0.79 -12.86 15.16
C ILE A 238 1.96 -13.13 14.20
N GLY A 239 2.16 -12.22 13.23
CA GLY A 239 3.25 -12.32 12.23
C GLY A 239 4.63 -12.32 12.88
N LEU A 240 4.90 -11.35 13.76
CA LEU A 240 6.19 -11.29 14.50
C LEU A 240 6.37 -12.49 15.42
N GLU A 241 5.34 -12.89 16.17
CA GLU A 241 5.44 -14.06 17.06
C GLU A 241 5.73 -15.36 16.28
N ASN A 242 5.16 -15.53 15.09
CA ASN A 242 5.37 -16.71 14.26
C ASN A 242 6.77 -16.78 13.64
N THR A 243 7.43 -15.64 13.47
CA THR A 243 8.75 -15.56 12.82
C THR A 243 9.87 -15.30 13.82
N ARG A 244 9.55 -14.96 15.05
CA ARG A 244 10.49 -14.64 16.12
C ARG A 244 11.47 -15.78 16.40
N ASN A 245 12.74 -15.46 16.53
CA ASN A 245 13.72 -16.35 17.18
C ASN A 245 13.31 -16.56 18.64
N LYS A 246 13.04 -17.81 19.01
CA LYS A 246 12.47 -18.15 20.32
C LYS A 246 13.40 -17.89 21.52
N ASN A 247 14.67 -17.59 21.28
CA ASN A 247 15.63 -17.17 22.29
C ASN A 247 15.54 -15.67 22.63
N TYR A 248 14.76 -14.90 21.90
CA TYR A 248 14.64 -13.44 22.03
C TYR A 248 13.18 -13.01 22.10
N GLY A 249 12.97 -11.73 22.45
CA GLY A 249 11.65 -11.12 22.59
C GLY A 249 11.16 -10.39 21.35
N ILE A 250 10.05 -9.68 21.54
CA ILE A 250 9.53 -8.64 20.62
C ILE A 250 9.94 -7.29 21.22
N ALA A 251 10.48 -6.40 20.39
CA ALA A 251 11.03 -5.12 20.84
C ALA A 251 9.96 -4.15 21.37
N GLU A 252 8.78 -4.17 20.74
CA GLU A 252 7.64 -3.34 21.14
C GLU A 252 6.31 -4.00 20.76
N SER A 253 5.27 -3.76 21.55
CA SER A 253 3.90 -4.22 21.28
C SER A 253 3.21 -3.24 20.35
N TYR A 254 2.94 -3.62 19.11
CA TYR A 254 2.30 -2.71 18.14
C TYR A 254 0.89 -2.26 18.57
N PRO A 255 0.00 -3.12 19.08
CA PRO A 255 -1.30 -2.67 19.60
C PRO A 255 -1.17 -1.64 20.72
N GLU A 256 -0.23 -1.85 21.65
CA GLU A 256 0.04 -0.91 22.75
C GLU A 256 0.55 0.44 22.21
N MET A 257 1.41 0.43 21.19
CA MET A 257 1.91 1.66 20.57
C MET A 257 0.79 2.44 19.84
N LEU A 258 -0.19 1.77 19.24
CA LEU A 258 -1.36 2.43 18.67
C LEU A 258 -2.19 3.17 19.72
N GLU A 259 -2.34 2.59 20.90
CA GLU A 259 -3.08 3.20 22.01
C GLU A 259 -2.30 4.36 22.67
N LEU A 260 -0.98 4.20 22.85
CA LEU A 260 -0.12 5.21 23.48
C LEU A 260 0.16 6.40 22.55
N HIS A 261 0.15 6.19 21.24
CA HIS A 261 0.50 7.16 20.21
C HIS A 261 -0.62 7.35 19.18
N PRO A 262 -1.83 7.80 19.58
CA PRO A 262 -2.95 7.95 18.65
C PRO A 262 -2.79 9.14 17.69
N LEU A 263 -1.83 10.03 17.96
CA LEU A 263 -1.49 11.18 17.14
C LEU A 263 -0.10 11.03 16.51
N PHE A 264 0.18 11.83 15.48
CA PHE A 264 1.49 11.84 14.81
C PHE A 264 2.53 12.59 15.66
N ASP A 265 2.99 11.91 16.70
CA ASP A 265 4.00 12.37 17.65
C ASP A 265 5.43 11.90 17.26
N GLU A 266 6.38 12.06 18.17
CA GLU A 266 7.78 11.70 17.95
C GLU A 266 7.99 10.20 17.65
N TYR A 267 7.15 9.31 18.21
CA TYR A 267 7.20 7.87 17.91
C TYR A 267 6.98 7.59 16.41
N TRP A 268 5.94 8.18 15.82
CA TRP A 268 5.63 8.01 14.40
C TRP A 268 6.57 8.80 13.49
N GLN A 269 7.04 9.98 13.95
CA GLN A 269 8.02 10.77 13.20
C GLN A 269 9.31 9.99 12.96
N ARG A 270 9.77 9.20 13.93
CA ARG A 270 10.95 8.32 13.77
C ARG A 270 10.69 7.16 12.80
N LYS A 271 9.44 6.75 12.61
CA LYS A 271 9.04 5.70 11.66
C LYS A 271 8.64 6.26 10.28
N ALA A 272 8.68 7.56 10.09
CA ALA A 272 8.49 8.19 8.79
C ALA A 272 9.84 8.39 8.09
N ALA A 273 9.92 8.02 6.81
CA ALA A 273 11.16 8.14 6.05
C ALA A 273 11.49 9.61 5.75
N ARG A 274 12.76 9.98 5.91
CA ARG A 274 13.26 11.31 5.55
C ARG A 274 13.53 11.37 4.04
N LEU A 275 12.46 11.48 3.27
CA LEU A 275 12.48 11.40 1.80
C LEU A 275 13.37 12.48 1.18
N ASP A 276 13.42 13.67 1.77
CA ASP A 276 14.29 14.79 1.36
C ASP A 276 15.79 14.48 1.40
N GLN A 277 16.19 13.45 2.14
CA GLN A 277 17.58 12.99 2.23
C GLN A 277 17.96 11.95 1.18
N ILE A 278 17.00 11.40 0.44
CA ILE A 278 17.25 10.30 -0.52
C ILE A 278 17.68 10.86 -1.86
N THR A 279 18.92 10.59 -2.23
CA THR A 279 19.56 11.09 -3.46
C THR A 279 19.97 9.96 -4.42
N VAL A 280 19.96 8.71 -3.97
CA VAL A 280 20.31 7.56 -4.82
C VAL A 280 19.26 7.35 -5.91
N PRO A 281 19.63 6.84 -7.10
CA PRO A 281 18.71 6.43 -8.14
C PRO A 281 17.61 5.51 -7.61
N ALA A 282 16.36 5.75 -8.05
CA ALA A 282 15.21 5.02 -7.57
C ALA A 282 14.24 4.62 -8.71
N LEU A 283 13.90 3.34 -8.79
CA LEU A 283 12.76 2.83 -9.56
C LEU A 283 11.63 2.52 -8.59
N VAL A 284 10.69 3.46 -8.45
CA VAL A 284 9.58 3.35 -7.50
C VAL A 284 8.41 2.66 -8.17
N CYS A 285 7.94 1.56 -7.60
CA CYS A 285 6.66 1.00 -7.99
C CYS A 285 5.55 1.47 -7.08
N ALA A 286 4.51 2.06 -7.67
CA ALA A 286 3.27 2.43 -7.00
C ALA A 286 2.09 1.65 -7.59
N THR A 287 1.01 1.53 -6.83
CA THR A 287 -0.14 0.74 -7.25
C THR A 287 -1.46 1.45 -6.98
N TRP A 288 -2.46 1.18 -7.83
CA TRP A 288 -3.85 1.56 -7.57
C TRP A 288 -4.58 0.53 -6.69
N SER A 289 -4.05 -0.69 -6.59
CA SER A 289 -4.74 -1.83 -5.96
C SER A 289 -4.47 -1.98 -4.46
N ALA A 290 -3.50 -1.30 -3.87
CA ALA A 290 -3.17 -1.43 -2.45
C ALA A 290 -3.51 -0.18 -1.64
N GLN A 291 -4.70 0.37 -1.85
CA GLN A 291 -5.18 1.54 -1.12
C GLN A 291 -5.43 1.21 0.35
N GLY A 292 -4.91 2.07 1.23
CA GLY A 292 -4.89 1.83 2.68
C GLY A 292 -3.67 1.04 3.15
N ASN A 293 -2.72 0.73 2.24
CA ASN A 293 -1.43 0.15 2.63
C ASN A 293 -0.26 0.76 1.84
N HIS A 294 -0.10 0.43 0.54
CA HIS A 294 1.10 0.79 -0.23
C HIS A 294 0.92 2.01 -1.13
N SER A 295 -0.31 2.28 -1.61
CA SER A 295 -0.55 3.28 -2.66
C SER A 295 -0.03 4.66 -2.28
N ARG A 296 -0.46 5.21 -1.13
CA ARG A 296 -0.08 6.55 -0.70
C ARG A 296 1.43 6.68 -0.55
N GLY A 297 2.06 5.80 0.23
CA GLY A 297 3.49 5.85 0.53
C GLY A 297 4.38 5.79 -0.70
N SER A 298 4.04 4.95 -1.68
CA SER A 298 4.81 4.84 -2.92
C SER A 298 4.77 6.12 -3.75
N PHE A 299 3.59 6.76 -3.90
CA PHE A 299 3.49 8.04 -4.61
C PHE A 299 4.16 9.18 -3.85
N GLU A 300 4.02 9.25 -2.52
CA GLU A 300 4.72 10.23 -1.69
C GLU A 300 6.24 10.04 -1.77
N GLY A 301 6.71 8.79 -1.74
CA GLY A 301 8.10 8.46 -1.95
C GLY A 301 8.64 9.02 -3.26
N PHE A 302 7.99 8.70 -4.39
CA PHE A 302 8.39 9.22 -5.69
C PHE A 302 8.39 10.75 -5.76
N LYS A 303 7.35 11.40 -5.22
CA LYS A 303 7.23 12.87 -5.26
C LYS A 303 8.36 13.57 -4.48
N HIS A 304 8.69 13.07 -3.29
CA HIS A 304 9.47 13.81 -2.30
C HIS A 304 10.93 13.40 -2.17
N ILE A 305 11.38 12.29 -2.78
CA ILE A 305 12.83 12.02 -2.86
C ILE A 305 13.52 13.06 -3.75
N THR A 306 14.74 13.45 -3.36
CA THR A 306 15.55 14.46 -4.07
C THR A 306 16.42 13.87 -5.17
N SER A 307 16.36 12.56 -5.39
CA SER A 307 17.06 11.91 -6.50
C SER A 307 16.66 12.52 -7.84
N GLN A 308 17.66 12.87 -8.66
CA GLN A 308 17.47 13.31 -10.04
C GLN A 308 17.14 12.15 -10.98
N ASP A 309 17.60 10.95 -10.62
CA ASP A 309 17.41 9.71 -11.36
C ASP A 309 16.32 8.87 -10.70
N LYS A 310 15.05 9.27 -10.92
CA LYS A 310 13.89 8.55 -10.41
C LYS A 310 12.88 8.23 -11.50
N TRP A 311 12.30 7.04 -11.42
CA TRP A 311 11.26 6.52 -12.29
C TRP A 311 10.10 6.02 -11.47
N LEU A 312 8.88 6.23 -11.98
CA LEU A 312 7.64 5.71 -11.44
C LEU A 312 7.08 4.65 -12.37
N TYR A 313 7.00 3.43 -11.89
CA TYR A 313 6.22 2.36 -12.49
C TYR A 313 4.94 2.20 -11.70
N ASN A 314 3.78 2.36 -12.33
CA ASN A 314 2.51 2.18 -11.66
C ASN A 314 1.66 1.14 -12.36
N HIS A 315 0.91 0.38 -11.57
CA HIS A 315 -0.06 -0.61 -12.04
C HIS A 315 -1.33 -0.63 -11.16
N GLY A 316 -2.37 -1.33 -11.66
CA GLY A 316 -3.61 -1.60 -10.93
C GLY A 316 -3.91 -3.08 -10.77
N ARG A 317 -2.89 -3.92 -10.85
CA ARG A 317 -2.93 -5.39 -10.81
C ARG A 317 -2.54 -5.90 -9.43
N VAL A 318 -2.57 -7.21 -9.22
CA VAL A 318 -2.05 -7.84 -7.98
C VAL A 318 -0.53 -7.67 -7.91
N GLU A 319 -0.01 -7.30 -6.74
CA GLU A 319 1.39 -6.89 -6.54
C GLU A 319 2.42 -7.95 -6.91
N TRP A 320 2.26 -9.19 -6.42
CA TRP A 320 3.29 -10.24 -6.58
C TRP A 320 3.43 -10.75 -8.02
N PRO A 321 2.34 -11.14 -8.73
CA PRO A 321 2.46 -11.48 -10.15
C PRO A 321 3.06 -10.36 -10.99
N THR A 322 2.73 -9.10 -10.67
CA THR A 322 3.28 -7.95 -11.38
C THR A 322 4.77 -7.77 -11.13
N TYR A 323 5.23 -7.98 -9.89
CA TYR A 323 6.65 -7.89 -9.53
C TYR A 323 7.52 -8.90 -10.28
N TYR A 324 7.03 -10.14 -10.45
CA TYR A 324 7.77 -11.23 -11.11
C TYR A 324 7.47 -11.36 -12.61
N ASP A 325 6.61 -10.54 -13.21
CA ASP A 325 6.34 -10.62 -14.64
C ASP A 325 7.54 -10.21 -15.50
N ALA A 326 7.49 -10.60 -16.78
CA ALA A 326 8.60 -10.38 -17.71
C ALA A 326 8.87 -8.89 -17.98
N GLU A 327 7.84 -8.04 -18.04
CA GLU A 327 7.96 -6.60 -18.24
C GLU A 327 8.66 -5.96 -17.04
N SER A 328 8.18 -6.25 -15.85
CA SER A 328 8.69 -5.69 -14.60
C SER A 328 10.13 -6.11 -14.31
N THR A 329 10.42 -7.41 -14.44
CA THR A 329 11.80 -7.93 -14.21
C THR A 329 12.79 -7.43 -15.25
N ALA A 330 12.38 -7.26 -16.52
CA ALA A 330 13.21 -6.65 -17.55
C ALA A 330 13.53 -5.18 -17.23
N LEU A 331 12.56 -4.40 -16.77
CA LEU A 331 12.75 -3.00 -16.35
C LEU A 331 13.65 -2.90 -15.12
N GLN A 332 13.40 -3.72 -14.09
CA GLN A 332 14.24 -3.80 -12.90
C GLN A 332 15.70 -4.10 -13.25
N ARG A 333 15.94 -5.09 -14.13
CA ARG A 333 17.27 -5.43 -14.61
C ARG A 333 17.90 -4.28 -15.42
N LYS A 334 17.14 -3.67 -16.35
CA LYS A 334 17.61 -2.53 -17.13
C LYS A 334 18.08 -1.39 -16.23
N PHE A 335 17.32 -1.10 -15.16
CA PHE A 335 17.65 -0.09 -14.16
C PHE A 335 18.94 -0.45 -13.39
N PHE A 336 19.05 -1.64 -12.84
CA PHE A 336 20.26 -2.05 -12.13
C PHE A 336 21.46 -2.26 -13.04
N ASP A 337 21.31 -2.75 -14.27
CA ASP A 337 22.43 -2.81 -15.24
C ASP A 337 23.01 -1.42 -15.52
N HIS A 338 22.15 -0.36 -15.54
CA HIS A 338 22.60 1.01 -15.71
C HIS A 338 23.34 1.54 -14.48
N PHE A 339 22.73 1.45 -13.29
CA PHE A 339 23.25 2.10 -12.10
C PHE A 339 24.28 1.27 -11.29
N LEU A 340 24.23 -0.05 -11.36
CA LEU A 340 25.17 -0.92 -10.64
C LEU A 340 26.34 -1.39 -11.53
N LYS A 341 26.12 -1.52 -12.84
CA LYS A 341 27.16 -1.98 -13.79
C LYS A 341 27.62 -0.90 -14.75
N ALA A 342 27.13 0.32 -14.61
CA ALA A 342 27.43 1.46 -15.48
C ALA A 342 27.22 1.17 -16.98
N LYS A 343 26.25 0.31 -17.33
CA LYS A 343 25.94 0.02 -18.72
C LYS A 343 25.14 1.15 -19.36
N ASP A 344 25.57 1.57 -20.54
CA ASP A 344 24.74 2.38 -21.42
C ASP A 344 23.75 1.46 -22.14
N ASN A 345 22.54 1.39 -21.62
CA ASN A 345 21.51 0.46 -22.06
C ASN A 345 20.19 1.15 -22.41
N GLY A 346 20.20 2.47 -22.58
CA GLY A 346 19.00 3.27 -22.88
C GLY A 346 18.04 3.38 -21.68
N MET A 347 18.51 3.23 -20.42
CA MET A 347 17.66 3.46 -19.25
C MET A 347 17.20 4.92 -19.14
N ARG A 348 18.06 5.86 -19.55
CA ARG A 348 17.73 7.29 -19.53
C ARG A 348 16.70 7.70 -20.56
N ASP A 349 16.47 6.87 -21.60
CA ASP A 349 15.45 7.07 -22.63
C ASP A 349 14.07 6.52 -22.19
N VAL A 350 14.04 5.74 -21.09
CA VAL A 350 12.78 5.26 -20.51
C VAL A 350 12.01 6.45 -19.94
N PRO A 351 10.73 6.66 -20.31
CA PRO A 351 9.90 7.73 -19.74
C PRO A 351 9.90 7.67 -18.20
N ARG A 352 9.98 8.82 -17.55
CA ARG A 352 10.10 8.92 -16.08
C ARG A 352 8.89 8.38 -15.34
N VAL A 353 7.73 8.39 -15.97
CA VAL A 353 6.45 7.96 -15.39
C VAL A 353 5.73 7.03 -16.35
N ARG A 354 5.36 5.86 -15.87
CA ARG A 354 4.45 4.91 -16.51
C ARG A 354 3.27 4.70 -15.59
N VAL A 355 2.05 4.97 -16.06
CA VAL A 355 0.83 4.74 -15.30
C VAL A 355 -0.18 3.92 -16.09
N GLU A 356 -0.89 3.00 -15.42
CA GLU A 356 -2.02 2.28 -15.97
C GLU A 356 -3.30 3.10 -15.79
N ILE A 357 -4.11 3.18 -16.84
CA ILE A 357 -5.45 3.78 -16.83
C ILE A 357 -6.45 2.65 -16.98
N ARG A 358 -7.07 2.23 -15.88
CA ARG A 358 -7.94 1.06 -15.83
C ARG A 358 -9.29 1.34 -16.49
N LYS A 359 -9.74 0.45 -17.34
CA LYS A 359 -11.11 0.40 -17.88
C LYS A 359 -11.98 -0.47 -17.01
N THR A 360 -11.49 -1.67 -16.77
CA THR A 360 -12.06 -2.66 -15.87
C THR A 360 -10.93 -3.21 -14.97
N ARG A 361 -11.19 -4.27 -14.24
CA ARG A 361 -10.20 -5.02 -13.47
C ARG A 361 -9.09 -5.61 -14.35
N ASP A 362 -9.46 -6.10 -15.54
CA ASP A 362 -8.59 -6.87 -16.43
C ASP A 362 -8.10 -6.06 -17.64
N GLU A 363 -8.70 -4.88 -17.90
CA GLU A 363 -8.39 -4.03 -19.05
C GLU A 363 -7.88 -2.66 -18.62
N TYR A 364 -6.74 -2.27 -19.20
CA TYR A 364 -6.12 -0.96 -18.95
C TYR A 364 -5.34 -0.48 -20.18
N ASP A 365 -5.20 0.84 -20.30
CA ASP A 365 -4.25 1.48 -21.19
C ASP A 365 -3.00 1.87 -20.40
N VAL A 366 -1.85 1.98 -21.05
CA VAL A 366 -0.63 2.50 -20.43
C VAL A 366 -0.37 3.89 -20.97
N ARG A 367 -0.12 4.83 -20.04
CA ARG A 367 0.32 6.18 -20.37
C ARG A 367 1.73 6.44 -19.83
N TYR A 368 2.55 7.06 -20.68
CA TYR A 368 3.87 7.53 -20.33
C TYR A 368 3.90 9.04 -20.19
N ALA A 369 4.73 9.55 -19.28
CA ALA A 369 4.92 10.98 -19.02
C ALA A 369 6.30 11.25 -18.42
N ASP A 370 6.67 12.54 -18.33
CA ASP A 370 7.95 12.96 -17.77
C ASP A 370 7.88 13.30 -16.29
N ALA A 371 6.68 13.47 -15.72
CA ALA A 371 6.48 13.86 -14.33
C ALA A 371 5.19 13.27 -13.74
N TRP A 372 5.16 13.18 -12.40
CA TRP A 372 3.97 12.90 -11.59
C TRP A 372 3.85 13.98 -10.50
N PRO A 373 2.64 14.56 -10.27
CA PRO A 373 1.40 14.34 -11.02
C PRO A 373 1.55 14.62 -12.51
N LEU A 374 0.69 14.02 -13.35
CA LEU A 374 0.76 14.21 -14.80
C LEU A 374 0.61 15.70 -15.16
N PRO A 375 1.50 16.29 -15.99
CA PRO A 375 1.53 17.74 -16.24
C PRO A 375 0.25 18.30 -16.89
N ASP A 376 -0.51 17.46 -17.57
CA ASP A 376 -1.76 17.84 -18.26
C ASP A 376 -3.03 17.57 -17.44
N THR A 377 -2.88 17.15 -16.17
CA THR A 377 -4.01 16.97 -15.25
C THR A 377 -4.68 18.32 -14.94
N LYS A 378 -5.99 18.38 -15.17
CA LYS A 378 -6.86 19.50 -14.79
C LYS A 378 -7.76 19.06 -13.66
N HIS A 379 -7.72 19.77 -12.53
CA HIS A 379 -8.63 19.50 -11.42
C HIS A 379 -9.96 20.23 -11.65
N VAL A 380 -11.01 19.46 -11.92
CA VAL A 380 -12.36 19.96 -12.25
C VAL A 380 -13.27 19.73 -11.04
N PRO A 381 -13.92 20.76 -10.48
CA PRO A 381 -14.86 20.60 -9.39
C PRO A 381 -16.19 20.04 -9.89
N LEU A 382 -16.71 19.03 -9.19
CA LEU A 382 -18.09 18.57 -9.28
C LEU A 382 -18.79 18.85 -7.96
N TYR A 383 -19.81 19.70 -7.99
CA TYR A 383 -20.53 20.18 -6.80
C TYR A 383 -21.62 19.19 -6.38
N LEU A 384 -21.70 18.90 -5.09
CA LEU A 384 -22.70 18.00 -4.52
C LEU A 384 -24.07 18.70 -4.46
N ASP A 385 -25.10 17.97 -4.94
CA ASP A 385 -26.52 18.36 -4.89
C ASP A 385 -27.29 17.30 -4.10
N ALA A 386 -27.43 17.50 -2.79
CA ALA A 386 -28.11 16.57 -1.89
C ALA A 386 -29.60 16.40 -2.24
N SER A 387 -30.24 17.43 -2.81
CA SER A 387 -31.66 17.35 -3.17
C SER A 387 -31.94 16.37 -4.30
N ALA A 388 -30.93 16.06 -5.12
CA ALA A 388 -31.06 15.20 -6.29
C ALA A 388 -30.16 13.95 -6.23
N GLY A 389 -29.27 13.82 -5.25
CA GLY A 389 -28.25 12.78 -5.22
C GLY A 389 -27.31 12.84 -6.43
N LYS A 390 -26.94 14.04 -6.88
CA LYS A 390 -26.15 14.26 -8.11
C LYS A 390 -24.93 15.12 -7.86
N LEU A 391 -23.93 14.93 -8.72
CA LEU A 391 -22.80 15.84 -8.87
C LEU A 391 -23.05 16.77 -10.06
N ARG A 392 -22.75 18.07 -9.90
CA ARG A 392 -23.00 19.11 -10.88
C ARG A 392 -21.70 19.80 -11.30
N THR A 393 -21.60 20.18 -12.57
CA THR A 393 -20.47 20.95 -13.10
C THR A 393 -20.50 22.44 -12.73
N LYS A 394 -21.60 22.89 -12.14
CA LYS A 394 -21.79 24.28 -11.68
C LYS A 394 -22.19 24.29 -10.20
N PRO A 395 -21.81 25.32 -9.43
CA PRO A 395 -22.24 25.47 -8.05
C PRO A 395 -23.74 25.36 -7.88
N VAL A 396 -24.18 24.64 -6.83
CA VAL A 396 -25.60 24.45 -6.49
C VAL A 396 -26.07 25.66 -5.71
N LYS A 397 -27.06 26.40 -6.25
CA LYS A 397 -27.50 27.66 -5.66
C LYS A 397 -28.34 27.50 -4.39
N ARG A 398 -29.14 26.42 -4.30
CA ARG A 398 -30.05 26.19 -3.17
C ARG A 398 -29.40 25.24 -2.18
N ALA A 399 -29.38 25.63 -0.91
CA ALA A 399 -28.92 24.76 0.16
C ALA A 399 -29.85 23.53 0.31
N SER A 400 -29.25 22.38 0.54
CA SER A 400 -29.93 21.12 0.79
C SER A 400 -29.09 20.20 1.67
N THR A 401 -29.71 19.22 2.28
CA THR A 401 -29.06 18.26 3.18
C THR A 401 -29.37 16.83 2.78
N VAL A 402 -28.47 15.93 3.13
CA VAL A 402 -28.72 14.48 3.17
C VAL A 402 -28.14 13.94 4.47
N SER A 403 -28.92 13.08 5.13
CA SER A 403 -28.53 12.44 6.38
C SER A 403 -28.52 10.92 6.22
N TYR A 404 -27.71 10.24 7.01
CA TYR A 404 -27.64 8.78 7.04
C TYR A 404 -27.26 8.28 8.44
N GLU A 405 -27.76 7.10 8.81
CA GLU A 405 -27.36 6.39 10.02
C GLU A 405 -25.90 5.94 9.91
N SER A 406 -25.05 6.40 10.83
CA SER A 406 -23.61 6.31 10.67
C SER A 406 -23.00 4.94 11.02
N ASP A 407 -23.65 4.17 11.90
CA ASP A 407 -23.14 2.90 12.44
C ASP A 407 -23.89 1.66 11.91
N THR A 408 -24.98 1.84 11.17
CA THR A 408 -25.82 0.75 10.65
C THR A 408 -25.76 0.56 9.14
N GLY A 409 -24.72 1.10 8.47
CA GLY A 409 -24.52 0.96 7.03
C GLY A 409 -25.31 1.96 6.16
N GLY A 410 -25.86 3.02 6.76
CA GLY A 410 -26.42 4.16 6.04
C GLY A 410 -25.35 4.88 5.23
N LYS A 411 -25.76 5.50 4.11
CA LYS A 411 -24.83 6.19 3.20
C LYS A 411 -25.49 7.32 2.42
N ALA A 412 -24.71 8.34 2.07
CA ALA A 412 -25.05 9.34 1.08
C ALA A 412 -24.35 9.02 -0.25
N THR A 413 -25.07 9.14 -1.36
CA THR A 413 -24.53 8.88 -2.70
C THR A 413 -24.81 10.03 -3.63
N PHE A 414 -23.82 10.32 -4.53
CA PHE A 414 -23.92 11.37 -5.52
C PHE A 414 -23.35 10.88 -6.85
N ASP A 415 -24.16 10.97 -7.91
CA ASP A 415 -23.84 10.42 -9.22
C ASP A 415 -23.51 11.50 -10.24
N TYR A 416 -22.49 11.24 -11.07
CA TYR A 416 -22.17 12.00 -12.28
C TYR A 416 -22.04 11.06 -13.49
N THR A 417 -22.89 11.24 -14.50
CA THR A 417 -22.80 10.47 -15.74
C THR A 417 -21.97 11.25 -16.78
N PHE A 418 -20.93 10.62 -17.31
CA PHE A 418 -20.00 11.26 -18.24
C PHE A 418 -20.60 11.41 -19.63
N PRO A 419 -20.62 12.64 -20.20
CA PRO A 419 -21.14 12.88 -21.56
C PRO A 419 -20.16 12.44 -22.68
N HIS A 420 -18.89 12.20 -22.34
CA HIS A 420 -17.82 11.72 -23.23
C HIS A 420 -16.81 10.93 -22.43
N ASP A 421 -15.97 10.16 -23.10
CA ASP A 421 -14.87 9.43 -22.47
C ASP A 421 -13.99 10.40 -21.68
N THR A 422 -13.71 10.05 -20.43
CA THR A 422 -12.93 10.90 -19.52
C THR A 422 -11.96 10.05 -18.71
N ARG A 423 -10.67 10.35 -18.82
CA ARG A 423 -9.64 9.73 -17.98
C ARG A 423 -9.44 10.55 -16.73
N LEU A 424 -9.60 9.92 -15.57
CA LEU A 424 -9.30 10.50 -14.26
C LEU A 424 -8.01 9.87 -13.74
N VAL A 425 -6.94 10.67 -13.63
CA VAL A 425 -5.62 10.17 -13.19
C VAL A 425 -4.98 11.13 -12.21
N GLY A 426 -4.87 10.71 -10.96
CA GLY A 426 -4.28 11.50 -9.89
C GLY A 426 -5.06 11.43 -8.59
N ASN A 427 -4.64 12.27 -7.64
CA ASN A 427 -5.34 12.47 -6.37
C ASN A 427 -6.65 13.22 -6.59
N MET A 428 -7.64 12.91 -5.74
CA MET A 428 -8.91 13.62 -5.64
C MET A 428 -9.04 14.24 -4.26
N LYS A 429 -9.83 15.31 -4.16
CA LYS A 429 -10.14 15.96 -2.88
C LYS A 429 -11.64 16.14 -2.75
N LEU A 430 -12.20 15.74 -1.63
CA LEU A 430 -13.60 15.98 -1.31
C LEU A 430 -13.72 17.03 -0.21
N LYS A 431 -14.37 18.16 -0.50
CA LYS A 431 -14.77 19.17 0.49
C LYS A 431 -16.21 18.93 0.89
N LEU A 432 -16.45 18.88 2.20
CA LEU A 432 -17.78 18.68 2.78
C LEU A 432 -18.05 19.69 3.89
N TRP A 433 -19.34 19.84 4.23
CA TRP A 433 -19.85 20.47 5.42
C TRP A 433 -20.68 19.44 6.17
N VAL A 434 -20.23 19.06 7.37
CA VAL A 434 -20.77 17.91 8.08
C VAL A 434 -21.12 18.23 9.53
N SER A 435 -22.08 17.49 10.09
CA SER A 435 -22.41 17.46 11.51
C SER A 435 -22.88 16.07 11.93
N ALA A 436 -22.72 15.76 13.22
CA ALA A 436 -23.30 14.59 13.88
C ALA A 436 -24.31 15.05 14.94
N ASP A 437 -25.34 14.25 15.20
CA ASP A 437 -26.37 14.58 16.18
C ASP A 437 -26.06 14.06 17.60
N GLU A 438 -25.42 12.90 17.73
CA GLU A 438 -25.20 12.22 19.02
C GLU A 438 -23.76 12.24 19.53
N THR A 439 -22.76 12.53 18.66
CA THR A 439 -21.34 12.39 19.00
C THR A 439 -20.57 13.69 18.87
N ASP A 440 -19.41 13.74 19.53
CA ASP A 440 -18.46 14.85 19.44
C ASP A 440 -17.37 14.62 18.36
N ASP A 441 -17.53 13.59 17.54
CA ASP A 441 -16.63 13.21 16.45
C ASP A 441 -17.36 12.41 15.37
N MET A 442 -16.73 12.26 14.20
CA MET A 442 -17.26 11.48 13.06
C MET A 442 -16.12 10.78 12.35
N ASP A 443 -16.34 9.53 11.94
CA ASP A 443 -15.49 8.83 10.97
C ASP A 443 -16.21 8.80 9.62
N LEU A 444 -15.56 9.36 8.60
CA LEU A 444 -16.05 9.42 7.24
C LEU A 444 -15.25 8.45 6.35
N PHE A 445 -15.96 7.54 5.69
CA PHE A 445 -15.44 6.62 4.70
C PHE A 445 -15.95 7.06 3.33
N VAL A 446 -15.04 7.42 2.45
CA VAL A 446 -15.34 7.99 1.13
C VAL A 446 -14.91 7.02 0.04
N GLY A 447 -15.80 6.73 -0.91
CA GLY A 447 -15.53 5.87 -2.05
C GLY A 447 -15.90 6.49 -3.39
N ILE A 448 -15.04 6.27 -4.38
CA ILE A 448 -15.36 6.50 -5.79
C ILE A 448 -15.65 5.14 -6.42
N ARG A 449 -16.85 4.98 -6.98
CA ARG A 449 -17.27 3.78 -7.71
C ARG A 449 -17.51 4.12 -9.17
N LYS A 450 -17.30 3.15 -10.04
CA LYS A 450 -17.63 3.24 -11.46
C LYS A 450 -18.81 2.34 -11.75
N LEU A 451 -19.87 2.91 -12.36
CA LEU A 451 -20.95 2.14 -12.94
C LEU A 451 -20.82 2.24 -14.46
N ASP A 452 -21.01 1.13 -15.16
CA ASP A 452 -21.04 1.14 -16.61
C ASP A 452 -22.32 1.82 -17.14
N LYS A 453 -22.48 1.87 -18.46
CA LYS A 453 -23.63 2.53 -19.10
C LYS A 453 -24.99 1.81 -18.85
N GLU A 454 -24.94 0.56 -18.43
CA GLU A 454 -26.09 -0.23 -18.00
C GLU A 454 -26.39 -0.05 -16.50
N GLY A 455 -25.53 0.63 -15.74
CA GLY A 455 -25.66 0.86 -14.30
C GLY A 455 -25.05 -0.24 -13.43
N GLU A 456 -24.32 -1.19 -14.03
CA GLU A 456 -23.62 -2.26 -13.32
C GLU A 456 -22.29 -1.74 -12.73
N GLU A 457 -22.00 -2.08 -11.47
CA GLU A 457 -20.77 -1.67 -10.81
C GLU A 457 -19.55 -2.41 -11.37
N VAL A 458 -18.56 -1.63 -11.83
CA VAL A 458 -17.26 -2.13 -12.28
C VAL A 458 -16.33 -2.24 -11.09
N HIS A 459 -15.89 -3.46 -10.78
CA HIS A 459 -14.94 -3.73 -9.70
C HIS A 459 -13.49 -3.75 -10.18
N PHE A 460 -12.58 -3.43 -9.26
CA PHE A 460 -11.14 -3.39 -9.50
C PHE A 460 -10.39 -4.32 -8.54
N VAL A 461 -9.11 -4.52 -8.79
CA VAL A 461 -8.24 -5.24 -7.85
C VAL A 461 -7.98 -4.35 -6.65
N GLY A 462 -8.18 -4.88 -5.46
CA GLY A 462 -7.85 -4.26 -4.18
C GLY A 462 -6.67 -4.91 -3.48
N PHE A 463 -6.41 -4.45 -2.25
CA PHE A 463 -5.27 -4.90 -1.47
C PHE A 463 -5.23 -6.43 -1.31
N GLY A 464 -4.03 -6.99 -1.48
CA GLY A 464 -3.78 -8.43 -1.33
C GLY A 464 -4.49 -9.33 -2.33
N GLY A 465 -5.01 -8.78 -3.44
CA GLY A 465 -5.72 -9.52 -4.47
C GLY A 465 -7.24 -9.54 -4.30
N ASN A 466 -7.81 -8.67 -3.44
CA ASN A 466 -9.27 -8.52 -3.37
C ASN A 466 -9.84 -8.24 -4.76
N PRO A 467 -10.74 -9.10 -5.28
CA PRO A 467 -11.21 -8.97 -6.66
C PRO A 467 -12.29 -7.90 -6.86
N ASN A 468 -12.87 -7.35 -5.80
CA ASN A 468 -14.10 -6.56 -5.85
C ASN A 468 -13.96 -5.23 -5.13
N ASP A 469 -12.89 -4.51 -5.41
CA ASP A 469 -12.64 -3.20 -4.83
C ASP A 469 -13.23 -2.06 -5.66
N VAL A 470 -13.29 -0.88 -5.04
CA VAL A 470 -13.74 0.38 -5.64
C VAL A 470 -12.65 1.05 -6.49
N VAL A 471 -12.97 2.12 -7.18
CA VAL A 471 -12.00 2.92 -7.96
C VAL A 471 -10.97 3.57 -7.05
N SER A 472 -11.43 4.22 -5.97
CA SER A 472 -10.58 4.91 -5.02
C SER A 472 -11.28 5.13 -3.67
N ARG A 473 -10.46 5.32 -2.62
CA ARG A 473 -10.90 5.48 -1.22
C ARG A 473 -10.32 6.73 -0.58
N GLY A 474 -11.03 7.26 0.40
CA GLY A 474 -10.55 8.27 1.31
C GLY A 474 -11.15 8.07 2.70
N TRP A 475 -10.47 8.55 3.71
CA TRP A 475 -10.88 8.44 5.11
C TRP A 475 -10.64 9.74 5.84
N LEU A 476 -11.50 10.06 6.79
CA LEU A 476 -11.27 11.16 7.71
C LEU A 476 -12.01 10.95 9.02
N ARG A 477 -11.29 10.98 10.14
CA ARG A 477 -11.86 11.31 11.44
C ARG A 477 -11.97 12.81 11.55
N VAL A 478 -13.17 13.34 11.75
CA VAL A 478 -13.43 14.79 11.69
C VAL A 478 -12.62 15.57 12.70
N SER A 479 -12.32 15.00 13.87
CA SER A 479 -11.43 15.64 14.84
C SER A 479 -9.97 15.75 14.38
N ALA A 480 -9.56 14.99 13.35
CA ALA A 480 -8.22 15.04 12.74
C ALA A 480 -8.13 16.00 11.52
N ARG A 481 -9.15 16.84 11.29
CA ARG A 481 -9.29 17.69 10.08
C ARG A 481 -8.26 18.82 9.94
N GLU A 482 -7.40 19.03 10.93
CA GLU A 482 -6.38 20.07 10.88
C GLU A 482 -5.39 19.86 9.74
N GLN A 483 -5.28 20.81 8.83
CA GLN A 483 -4.38 20.75 7.67
C GLN A 483 -3.04 21.42 7.95
N ASP A 484 -2.01 20.88 7.34
CA ASP A 484 -0.73 21.55 7.14
C ASP A 484 -0.80 22.33 5.81
N GLU A 485 -0.98 23.64 5.89
CA GLU A 485 -1.12 24.50 4.71
C GLU A 485 0.14 24.55 3.83
N GLN A 486 1.32 24.31 4.41
CA GLN A 486 2.59 24.32 3.67
C GLN A 486 2.78 23.04 2.85
N ARG A 487 2.24 21.92 3.32
CA ARG A 487 2.34 20.62 2.67
C ARG A 487 1.11 20.29 1.82
N SER A 488 -0.02 20.91 2.08
CA SER A 488 -1.24 20.72 1.30
C SER A 488 -1.13 21.36 -0.08
N THR A 489 -1.74 20.70 -1.07
CA THR A 489 -1.96 21.25 -2.41
C THR A 489 -3.46 21.49 -2.62
N PRO A 490 -3.87 22.23 -3.65
CA PRO A 490 -5.30 22.44 -3.93
C PRO A 490 -6.09 21.13 -4.11
N TRP A 491 -5.43 20.02 -4.48
CA TRP A 491 -6.06 18.72 -4.78
C TRP A 491 -5.67 17.60 -3.81
N GLN A 492 -4.79 17.86 -2.86
CA GLN A 492 -4.36 16.88 -1.86
C GLN A 492 -4.18 17.58 -0.51
N PRO A 493 -5.15 17.46 0.42
CA PRO A 493 -4.99 17.97 1.78
C PRO A 493 -3.95 17.11 2.51
N TYR A 494 -3.07 17.76 3.25
CA TYR A 494 -2.13 17.09 4.14
C TYR A 494 -2.53 17.36 5.60
N LEU A 495 -3.01 16.32 6.28
CA LEU A 495 -3.48 16.43 7.67
C LEU A 495 -2.30 16.40 8.64
N LYS A 496 -2.30 17.28 9.65
CA LYS A 496 -1.23 17.34 10.66
C LYS A 496 -1.24 16.15 11.62
N HIS A 497 -2.43 15.77 12.08
CA HIS A 497 -2.62 14.74 13.12
C HIS A 497 -1.90 15.06 14.45
N HIS A 498 -1.73 16.34 14.79
CA HIS A 498 -1.11 16.76 16.05
C HIS A 498 -2.15 17.08 17.12
N ASN A 499 -3.36 17.47 16.71
CA ASN A 499 -4.43 17.91 17.59
C ASN A 499 -5.72 17.13 17.35
N VAL A 500 -6.54 17.04 18.40
CA VAL A 500 -7.91 16.48 18.33
C VAL A 500 -8.89 17.65 18.38
N LEU A 501 -9.54 17.96 17.26
CA LEU A 501 -10.50 19.06 17.12
C LEU A 501 -11.93 18.52 17.18
N LYS A 502 -12.41 18.21 18.40
CA LYS A 502 -13.79 17.73 18.60
C LYS A 502 -14.83 18.73 18.10
N ILE A 503 -16.01 18.23 17.77
CA ILE A 503 -17.19 19.02 17.41
C ILE A 503 -18.24 18.93 18.53
N LYS A 504 -19.21 19.82 18.54
CA LYS A 504 -20.40 19.66 19.37
C LYS A 504 -21.49 18.95 18.56
N PRO A 505 -22.41 18.21 19.17
CA PRO A 505 -23.60 17.73 18.50
C PRO A 505 -24.27 18.85 17.70
N GLU A 506 -24.66 18.56 16.45
CA GLU A 506 -25.23 19.51 15.48
C GLU A 506 -24.30 20.64 15.00
N GLU A 507 -23.07 20.76 15.50
CA GLU A 507 -22.11 21.72 15.00
C GLU A 507 -21.69 21.39 13.57
N VAL A 508 -21.87 22.36 12.67
CA VAL A 508 -21.50 22.23 11.26
C VAL A 508 -20.06 22.65 11.05
N VAL A 509 -19.23 21.76 10.57
CA VAL A 509 -17.82 22.05 10.29
C VAL A 509 -17.45 21.73 8.84
N PRO A 510 -16.56 22.55 8.22
CA PRO A 510 -15.96 22.18 6.94
C PRO A 510 -14.87 21.14 7.14
N VAL A 511 -14.79 20.20 6.20
CA VAL A 511 -13.73 19.19 6.17
C VAL A 511 -13.25 18.98 4.74
N GLU A 512 -11.97 18.60 4.59
CA GLU A 512 -11.40 18.16 3.33
C GLU A 512 -10.83 16.75 3.51
N VAL A 513 -11.28 15.84 2.67
CA VAL A 513 -10.88 14.43 2.68
C VAL A 513 -9.95 14.17 1.51
N GLU A 514 -8.74 13.63 1.79
CA GLU A 514 -7.87 13.07 0.77
C GLU A 514 -8.53 11.80 0.22
N ILE A 515 -8.75 11.75 -1.09
CA ILE A 515 -9.10 10.52 -1.80
C ILE A 515 -7.84 10.09 -2.55
N LEU A 516 -7.39 8.88 -2.28
CA LEU A 516 -6.13 8.35 -2.79
C LEU A 516 -6.09 8.37 -4.33
N PRO A 517 -4.90 8.47 -4.93
CA PRO A 517 -4.78 8.58 -6.37
C PRO A 517 -5.28 7.31 -7.07
N SER A 518 -5.84 7.50 -8.26
CA SER A 518 -6.33 6.45 -9.14
C SER A 518 -6.03 6.80 -10.60
N GLY A 519 -5.98 5.79 -11.47
CA GLY A 519 -5.98 5.93 -12.91
C GLY A 519 -7.15 5.12 -13.48
N THR A 520 -8.21 5.80 -13.96
CA THR A 520 -9.44 5.13 -14.43
C THR A 520 -10.07 5.87 -15.58
N LEU A 521 -10.43 5.15 -16.65
CA LEU A 521 -11.27 5.63 -17.74
C LEU A 521 -12.74 5.49 -17.37
N PHE A 522 -13.48 6.57 -17.47
CA PHE A 522 -14.94 6.59 -17.46
C PHE A 522 -15.42 6.83 -18.90
N GLU A 523 -15.99 5.81 -19.51
CA GLU A 523 -16.50 5.86 -20.86
C GLU A 523 -17.77 6.72 -20.94
N ARG A 524 -18.10 7.23 -22.11
CA ARG A 524 -19.36 7.94 -22.35
C ARG A 524 -20.56 7.12 -21.88
N GLY A 525 -21.39 7.71 -21.05
CA GLY A 525 -22.57 7.08 -20.47
C GLY A 525 -22.30 6.30 -19.19
N SER A 526 -21.04 6.06 -18.81
CA SER A 526 -20.70 5.51 -17.50
C SER A 526 -20.91 6.55 -16.39
N THR A 527 -21.09 6.09 -15.16
CA THR A 527 -21.38 6.95 -14.02
C THR A 527 -20.30 6.80 -12.96
N LEU A 528 -19.77 7.93 -12.51
CA LEU A 528 -19.04 8.03 -11.25
C LEU A 528 -20.05 8.17 -10.13
N ARG A 529 -19.95 7.29 -9.14
CA ARG A 529 -20.70 7.38 -7.88
C ARG A 529 -19.76 7.69 -6.75
N LEU A 530 -19.93 8.86 -6.15
CA LEU A 530 -19.34 9.23 -4.87
C LEU A 530 -20.21 8.63 -3.76
N VAL A 531 -19.59 7.87 -2.85
CA VAL A 531 -20.23 7.28 -1.66
C VAL A 531 -19.60 7.88 -0.42
N ILE A 532 -20.40 8.28 0.56
CA ILE A 532 -19.97 8.73 1.88
C ILE A 532 -20.76 7.93 2.90
N GLN A 533 -20.07 7.26 3.80
CA GLN A 533 -20.70 6.41 4.83
C GLN A 533 -19.87 6.39 6.12
N GLY A 534 -20.39 5.78 7.17
CA GLY A 534 -19.74 5.72 8.50
C GLY A 534 -18.96 4.43 8.78
N THR A 535 -18.87 3.51 7.81
CA THR A 535 -18.20 2.21 7.94
C THR A 535 -17.34 1.94 6.71
N ASP A 536 -16.54 0.88 6.73
CA ASP A 536 -15.78 0.46 5.55
C ASP A 536 -16.65 0.29 4.29
N LEU A 537 -16.10 0.70 3.14
CA LEU A 537 -16.83 0.73 1.84
C LEU A 537 -17.18 -0.64 1.29
N ILE A 538 -16.43 -1.64 1.68
CA ILE A 538 -16.59 -3.04 1.32
C ILE A 538 -16.31 -3.90 2.55
N ASP A 539 -16.85 -5.11 2.58
CA ASP A 539 -16.49 -6.11 3.59
C ASP A 539 -15.12 -6.72 3.25
N ASP A 540 -14.06 -5.99 3.56
CA ASP A 540 -12.69 -6.43 3.33
C ASP A 540 -12.27 -7.39 4.45
N ARG A 541 -11.76 -8.56 4.05
CA ARG A 541 -11.30 -9.58 5.01
C ARG A 541 -9.95 -9.25 5.64
N VAL A 542 -9.21 -8.35 5.02
CA VAL A 542 -7.82 -8.04 5.39
C VAL A 542 -7.71 -6.69 6.05
N LEU A 543 -8.19 -5.62 5.40
CA LEU A 543 -8.06 -4.24 5.87
C LEU A 543 -9.40 -3.75 6.47
N ARG A 544 -9.40 -3.37 7.75
CA ARG A 544 -10.62 -3.00 8.48
C ARG A 544 -10.40 -1.85 9.47
N HIS A 545 -11.52 -1.16 9.77
CA HIS A 545 -11.60 -0.10 10.76
C HIS A 545 -12.77 -0.37 11.72
N ASP A 546 -12.60 -1.38 12.60
CA ASP A 546 -13.68 -1.83 13.47
C ASP A 546 -13.91 -0.90 14.69
N ASN A 547 -12.98 0.03 14.99
CA ASN A 547 -13.05 0.96 16.14
C ASN A 547 -13.56 2.34 15.73
N SER A 548 -14.74 2.42 15.09
CA SER A 548 -15.36 3.68 14.71
C SER A 548 -15.95 4.40 15.93
N VAL A 549 -15.85 5.75 15.89
CA VAL A 549 -16.51 6.63 16.89
C VAL A 549 -17.96 6.94 16.56
N ASN A 550 -18.44 6.46 15.43
CA ASN A 550 -19.76 6.78 14.88
C ASN A 550 -20.91 6.26 15.73
N ARG A 551 -21.90 7.12 15.96
CA ARG A 551 -23.21 6.85 16.56
C ARG A 551 -24.22 7.82 15.97
N GLY A 552 -25.48 7.41 15.86
CA GLY A 552 -26.57 8.27 15.39
C GLY A 552 -26.42 8.72 13.94
N THR A 553 -26.92 9.89 13.64
CA THR A 553 -27.09 10.39 12.29
C THR A 553 -25.97 11.36 11.90
N HIS A 554 -25.34 11.13 10.76
CA HIS A 554 -24.48 12.10 10.10
C HIS A 554 -25.26 12.90 9.06
N THR A 555 -25.05 14.22 9.04
CA THR A 555 -25.69 15.13 8.08
C THR A 555 -24.65 15.83 7.22
N ILE A 556 -24.81 15.78 5.89
CA ILE A 556 -24.02 16.50 4.90
C ILE A 556 -24.84 17.65 4.34
N ARG A 557 -24.27 18.86 4.31
CA ARG A 557 -24.87 20.07 3.74
C ARG A 557 -24.23 20.42 2.42
N THR A 558 -25.06 20.81 1.45
CA THR A 558 -24.63 21.13 0.09
C THR A 558 -25.37 22.34 -0.46
N GLY A 559 -24.75 23.06 -1.38
CA GLY A 559 -25.37 24.20 -2.05
C GLY A 559 -25.51 25.46 -1.18
N GLY A 560 -25.90 26.59 -1.78
CA GLY A 560 -25.97 27.88 -1.09
C GLY A 560 -24.59 28.31 -0.58
N GLU A 561 -24.47 28.49 0.72
CA GLU A 561 -23.22 28.78 1.42
C GLU A 561 -22.30 27.55 1.60
N TYR A 562 -22.83 26.33 1.43
CA TYR A 562 -22.11 25.08 1.60
C TYR A 562 -21.54 24.62 0.25
N ASP A 563 -20.33 25.05 -0.07
CA ASP A 563 -19.63 24.80 -1.33
C ASP A 563 -19.04 23.36 -1.45
N ALA A 564 -19.78 22.36 -0.99
CA ALA A 564 -19.39 20.96 -1.04
C ALA A 564 -19.12 20.50 -2.49
N HIS A 565 -17.93 19.99 -2.73
CA HIS A 565 -17.51 19.53 -4.06
C HIS A 565 -16.41 18.46 -3.99
N VAL A 566 -16.30 17.65 -5.04
CA VAL A 566 -15.16 16.78 -5.27
C VAL A 566 -14.33 17.32 -6.44
N LEU A 567 -13.02 17.45 -6.25
CA LEU A 567 -12.06 17.80 -7.30
C LEU A 567 -11.61 16.53 -8.02
N MET A 568 -11.84 16.47 -9.32
CA MET A 568 -11.55 15.33 -10.18
C MET A 568 -10.34 15.62 -11.07
N PRO A 569 -9.30 14.72 -11.06
CA PRO A 569 -8.08 14.89 -11.86
C PRO A 569 -8.29 14.44 -13.31
N ALA A 570 -8.97 15.25 -14.12
CA ALA A 570 -9.23 14.93 -15.51
C ALA A 570 -8.01 15.20 -16.40
N ILE A 571 -7.71 14.29 -17.33
CA ILE A 571 -6.71 14.47 -18.38
C ILE A 571 -7.41 14.98 -19.65
N ASP A 572 -6.77 15.94 -20.33
CA ASP A 572 -7.25 16.47 -21.62
C ASP A 572 -6.71 15.61 -22.78
N ASP A 573 -7.55 14.70 -23.27
CA ASP A 573 -7.18 13.79 -24.38
C ASP A 573 -7.03 14.46 -25.76
N ARG A 574 -7.30 15.77 -25.86
CA ARG A 574 -7.27 16.48 -27.17
C ARG A 574 -5.87 16.73 -27.72
N ARG A 575 -4.82 16.34 -27.01
CA ARG A 575 -3.42 16.50 -27.45
C ARG A 575 -2.84 15.27 -28.13
N ASP A 576 -3.51 14.14 -28.04
CA ASP A 576 -3.03 12.85 -28.59
C ASP A 576 -3.77 12.47 -29.92
N GLN A 577 -4.54 13.38 -30.50
CA GLN A 577 -5.11 13.32 -31.85
C GLN A 577 -4.37 14.35 -32.74
#